data_fe4a0f1afee48c3965223f0132b0ff50
#
_entry.id   fe4a0f1afee48c3965223f0132b0ff50
#
_cell.length_a   1.000
_cell.length_b   1.000
_cell.length_c   1.000
_cell.angle_alpha   90.00
_cell.angle_beta   90.00
_cell.angle_gamma   90.00
#
_symmetry.space_group_name_H-M   'P 1'
#
loop_
_entity.id
_entity.type
_entity.pdbx_description
1 polymer ?
#
loop_
_entity_poly.entity_id
_entity_poly.type
_entity_poly.pdbx_seq_one_letter_code
_entity_poly.pdbx_strand_id
1 'polypeptide(L)'
;MHIFDQIDPSKLERRDAQLWMLAIAMLLIFAAGIALLIYPAAFSGPVILSARVLKRVFVGFCVLSMLVVGYLMEKRIEIGRLRRRLKEEEARRQRLLNEASADLLASLPSMEHFRDRLAMEFRRAANAQLSLSLVMVRITPADRLTDSGDITMAYGDAAKAMIRKLRGEDSIYLFRPGVFGVVLPGVVAVNARLVEERLCAGLAAASGDVPRFTSHLESVNFPEEVASAHQMEKAAKLFSPEEFTQKAVA
;
A
#
# COMPACT_ATOMS: atom_id res chain seq x y z
N MET A 1 14.05 -15.88 8.83
CA MET A 1 13.65 -16.53 7.57
C MET A 1 13.32 -15.44 6.55
N HIS A 2 14.39 -14.68 6.10
CA HIS A 2 14.30 -13.42 5.34
C HIS A 2 14.95 -13.54 3.97
N ILE A 3 14.66 -14.59 3.21
CA ILE A 3 15.32 -14.84 1.90
C ILE A 3 14.47 -14.38 0.70
N PHE A 4 13.21 -14.00 0.91
CA PHE A 4 12.27 -13.67 -0.18
C PHE A 4 11.94 -12.19 -0.35
N ASP A 5 12.57 -11.28 0.41
CA ASP A 5 12.15 -9.88 0.47
C ASP A 5 12.86 -8.92 -0.51
N GLN A 6 13.63 -9.46 -1.48
CA GLN A 6 14.30 -8.62 -2.50
C GLN A 6 14.29 -9.24 -3.90
N ILE A 7 13.13 -9.61 -4.40
CA ILE A 7 12.97 -9.79 -5.85
C ILE A 7 12.59 -8.43 -6.44
N ASP A 8 13.62 -7.65 -6.70
CA ASP A 8 13.52 -6.34 -7.34
C ASP A 8 12.88 -6.50 -8.74
N PRO A 9 11.73 -5.91 -9.02
CA PRO A 9 11.05 -6.03 -10.33
C PRO A 9 11.93 -5.57 -11.48
N SER A 10 12.88 -4.65 -11.23
CA SER A 10 13.88 -4.19 -12.20
C SER A 10 14.86 -5.30 -12.62
N LYS A 11 15.15 -6.27 -11.76
CA LYS A 11 16.00 -7.43 -12.08
C LYS A 11 15.27 -8.44 -12.96
N LEU A 12 13.95 -8.54 -12.84
CA LEU A 12 13.11 -9.40 -13.70
C LEU A 12 12.99 -8.82 -15.12
N GLU A 13 12.85 -7.50 -15.24
CA GLU A 13 12.87 -6.82 -16.55
C GLU A 13 14.22 -6.95 -17.26
N ARG A 14 15.34 -6.78 -16.53
CA ARG A 14 16.69 -6.99 -17.09
C ARG A 14 16.92 -8.41 -17.56
N ARG A 15 16.42 -9.41 -16.82
CA ARG A 15 16.52 -10.82 -17.24
C ARG A 15 15.66 -11.12 -18.47
N ASP A 16 14.50 -10.52 -18.58
CA ASP A 16 13.64 -10.65 -19.76
C ASP A 16 14.29 -9.98 -21.00
N ALA A 17 14.90 -8.82 -20.82
CA ALA A 17 15.68 -8.15 -21.88
C ALA A 17 16.93 -8.97 -22.28
N GLN A 18 17.61 -9.60 -21.33
CA GLN A 18 18.75 -10.49 -21.62
C GLN A 18 18.34 -11.74 -22.38
N LEU A 19 17.20 -12.35 -22.05
CA LEU A 19 16.65 -13.49 -22.78
C LEU A 19 16.23 -13.10 -24.20
N TRP A 20 15.68 -11.89 -24.40
CA TRP A 20 15.39 -11.35 -25.71
C TRP A 20 16.66 -11.08 -26.53
N MET A 21 17.69 -10.49 -25.93
CA MET A 21 18.99 -10.29 -26.60
C MET A 21 19.63 -11.63 -27.00
N LEU A 22 19.56 -12.65 -26.13
CA LEU A 22 20.07 -13.98 -26.41
C LEU A 22 19.28 -14.64 -27.57
N ALA A 23 17.96 -14.51 -27.60
CA ALA A 23 17.14 -15.03 -28.69
C ALA A 23 17.44 -14.34 -30.02
N ILE A 24 17.61 -13.01 -30.03
CA ILE A 24 17.98 -12.23 -31.22
C ILE A 24 19.39 -12.59 -31.67
N ALA A 25 20.38 -12.68 -30.76
CA ALA A 25 21.74 -13.07 -31.08
C ALA A 25 21.78 -14.46 -31.72
N MET A 26 21.02 -15.42 -31.19
CA MET A 26 20.90 -16.74 -31.78
C MET A 26 20.26 -16.73 -33.15
N LEU A 27 19.22 -15.92 -33.36
CA LEU A 27 18.56 -15.77 -34.65
C LEU A 27 19.51 -15.16 -35.69
N LEU A 28 20.36 -14.22 -35.28
CA LEU A 28 21.43 -13.65 -36.13
C LEU A 28 22.52 -14.67 -36.45
N ILE A 29 22.96 -15.48 -35.49
CA ILE A 29 23.93 -16.58 -35.71
C ILE A 29 23.34 -17.61 -36.66
N PHE A 30 22.04 -17.91 -36.53
CA PHE A 30 21.33 -18.81 -37.43
C PHE A 30 21.28 -18.26 -38.84
N ALA A 31 20.88 -16.99 -39.00
CA ALA A 31 20.85 -16.33 -40.29
C ALA A 31 22.24 -16.24 -40.98
N ALA A 32 23.27 -15.92 -40.16
CA ALA A 32 24.66 -15.90 -40.65
C ALA A 32 25.14 -17.29 -41.09
N GLY A 33 24.83 -18.34 -40.31
CA GLY A 33 25.14 -19.72 -40.65
C GLY A 33 24.48 -20.19 -41.97
N ILE A 34 23.22 -19.84 -42.19
CA ILE A 34 22.50 -20.12 -43.43
C ILE A 34 23.12 -19.32 -44.58
N ALA A 35 23.45 -18.02 -44.38
CA ALA A 35 24.05 -17.19 -45.40
C ALA A 35 25.44 -17.71 -45.82
N LEU A 36 26.25 -18.17 -44.86
CA LEU A 36 27.58 -18.81 -45.12
C LEU A 36 27.45 -20.13 -45.88
N LEU A 37 26.37 -20.88 -45.72
CA LEU A 37 26.12 -22.12 -46.44
C LEU A 37 25.59 -21.87 -47.85
N ILE A 38 24.80 -20.81 -48.06
CA ILE A 38 24.21 -20.48 -49.36
C ILE A 38 25.17 -19.71 -50.23
N TYR A 39 25.99 -18.83 -49.65
CA TYR A 39 26.92 -17.94 -50.40
C TYR A 39 27.90 -18.70 -51.30
N PRO A 40 28.62 -19.76 -50.84
CA PRO A 40 29.52 -20.50 -51.72
C PRO A 40 28.75 -21.30 -52.79
N ALA A 41 27.54 -21.75 -52.48
CA ALA A 41 26.71 -22.49 -53.47
C ALA A 41 26.14 -21.59 -54.54
N ALA A 42 25.96 -20.27 -54.30
CA ALA A 42 25.38 -19.31 -55.21
C ALA A 42 26.41 -18.52 -56.03
N PHE A 43 27.62 -18.28 -55.48
CA PHE A 43 28.58 -17.32 -56.04
C PHE A 43 30.00 -17.85 -56.28
N SER A 44 30.38 -18.98 -55.72
CA SER A 44 31.74 -19.54 -55.92
C SER A 44 31.62 -20.94 -56.52
N GLY A 45 32.32 -21.19 -57.61
CA GLY A 45 32.32 -22.45 -58.32
C GLY A 45 32.48 -23.74 -57.47
N PRO A 46 32.81 -24.90 -58.03
CA PRO A 46 32.53 -26.21 -57.43
C PRO A 46 33.09 -26.36 -55.99
N VAL A 47 32.18 -26.42 -55.06
CA VAL A 47 32.46 -26.61 -53.62
C VAL A 47 33.05 -28.00 -53.39
N ILE A 48 34.28 -28.07 -52.86
CA ILE A 48 35.02 -29.32 -52.58
C ILE A 48 34.34 -30.15 -51.45
N LEU A 49 33.38 -29.59 -50.73
CA LEU A 49 32.64 -30.34 -49.69
C LEU A 49 31.60 -31.30 -50.28
N SER A 50 31.71 -32.56 -49.93
CA SER A 50 30.70 -33.57 -50.32
C SER A 50 29.28 -33.11 -49.89
N ALA A 51 28.32 -33.15 -50.81
CA ALA A 51 26.94 -32.78 -50.56
C ALA A 51 26.31 -33.49 -49.33
N ARG A 52 26.84 -34.68 -48.97
CA ARG A 52 26.39 -35.46 -47.80
C ARG A 52 26.83 -34.79 -46.49
N VAL A 53 28.02 -34.20 -46.41
CA VAL A 53 28.50 -33.49 -45.20
C VAL A 53 27.69 -32.21 -44.99
N LEU A 54 27.46 -31.43 -46.01
CA LEU A 54 26.66 -30.20 -46.00
C LEU A 54 25.24 -30.47 -45.48
N LYS A 55 24.60 -31.54 -45.95
CA LYS A 55 23.28 -31.96 -45.52
C LYS A 55 23.22 -32.39 -44.07
N ARG A 56 24.22 -33.07 -43.55
CA ARG A 56 24.31 -33.47 -42.12
C ARG A 56 24.50 -32.25 -41.19
N VAL A 57 25.38 -31.32 -41.58
CA VAL A 57 25.59 -30.08 -40.83
C VAL A 57 24.33 -29.22 -40.76
N PHE A 58 23.64 -29.09 -41.89
CA PHE A 58 22.37 -28.36 -41.92
C PHE A 58 21.30 -29.00 -41.02
N VAL A 59 21.10 -30.31 -41.09
CA VAL A 59 20.13 -31.00 -40.22
C VAL A 59 20.53 -30.88 -38.72
N GLY A 60 21.80 -31.03 -38.40
CA GLY A 60 22.28 -30.86 -37.02
C GLY A 60 22.02 -29.44 -36.50
N PHE A 61 22.22 -28.43 -37.34
CA PHE A 61 21.96 -27.04 -37.01
C PHE A 61 20.45 -26.76 -36.81
N CYS A 62 19.58 -27.31 -37.65
CA CYS A 62 18.14 -27.20 -37.48
C CYS A 62 17.64 -27.83 -36.15
N VAL A 63 18.15 -29.02 -35.82
CA VAL A 63 17.82 -29.70 -34.56
C VAL A 63 18.27 -28.86 -33.36
N LEU A 64 19.51 -28.37 -33.35
CA LEU A 64 20.03 -27.53 -32.28
C LEU A 64 19.18 -26.26 -32.09
N SER A 65 18.81 -25.61 -33.18
CA SER A 65 17.99 -24.41 -33.13
C SER A 65 16.61 -24.68 -32.58
N MET A 66 15.99 -25.79 -32.95
CA MET A 66 14.70 -26.21 -32.42
C MET A 66 14.74 -26.47 -30.90
N LEU A 67 15.82 -27.11 -30.42
CA LEU A 67 16.02 -27.35 -28.99
C LEU A 67 16.18 -26.06 -28.22
N VAL A 68 16.94 -25.09 -28.74
CA VAL A 68 17.14 -23.79 -28.07
C VAL A 68 15.85 -22.98 -28.06
N VAL A 69 15.09 -22.92 -29.15
CA VAL A 69 13.78 -22.26 -29.18
C VAL A 69 12.83 -22.90 -28.18
N GLY A 70 12.79 -24.25 -28.10
CA GLY A 70 12.00 -24.97 -27.12
C GLY A 70 12.37 -24.59 -25.68
N TYR A 71 13.67 -24.59 -25.36
CA TYR A 71 14.16 -24.19 -24.04
C TYR A 71 13.80 -22.73 -23.67
N LEU A 72 13.95 -21.79 -24.61
CA LEU A 72 13.57 -20.41 -24.40
C LEU A 72 12.05 -20.24 -24.18
N MET A 73 11.22 -20.97 -24.92
CA MET A 73 9.78 -20.97 -24.72
C MET A 73 9.39 -21.51 -23.34
N GLU A 74 10.00 -22.62 -22.92
CA GLU A 74 9.77 -23.21 -21.59
C GLU A 74 10.10 -22.21 -20.47
N LYS A 75 11.27 -21.57 -20.55
CA LYS A 75 11.70 -20.55 -19.58
C LYS A 75 10.77 -19.34 -19.56
N ARG A 76 10.27 -18.91 -20.69
CA ARG A 76 9.31 -17.80 -20.79
C ARG A 76 7.99 -18.13 -20.12
N ILE A 77 7.50 -19.34 -20.29
CA ILE A 77 6.27 -19.83 -19.63
C ILE A 77 6.46 -19.89 -18.12
N GLU A 78 7.61 -20.37 -17.65
CA GLU A 78 7.95 -20.45 -16.22
C GLU A 78 7.99 -19.05 -15.57
N ILE A 79 8.67 -18.08 -16.20
CA ILE A 79 8.70 -16.68 -15.73
C ILE A 79 7.30 -16.06 -15.71
N GLY A 80 6.49 -16.32 -16.74
CA GLY A 80 5.10 -15.86 -16.79
C GLY A 80 4.23 -16.40 -15.65
N ARG A 81 4.42 -17.69 -15.29
CA ARG A 81 3.72 -18.31 -14.16
C ARG A 81 4.15 -17.72 -12.82
N LEU A 82 5.44 -17.47 -12.61
CA LEU A 82 5.97 -16.84 -11.41
C LEU A 82 5.46 -15.42 -11.24
N ARG A 83 5.44 -14.62 -12.32
CA ARG A 83 4.87 -13.26 -12.29
C ARG A 83 3.39 -13.24 -11.92
N ARG A 84 2.61 -14.20 -12.42
CA ARG A 84 1.18 -14.32 -12.06
C ARG A 84 1.01 -14.65 -10.59
N ARG A 85 1.77 -15.61 -10.06
CA ARG A 85 1.72 -15.98 -8.63
C ARG A 85 2.08 -14.81 -7.73
N LEU A 86 3.15 -14.06 -8.04
CA LEU A 86 3.53 -12.86 -7.29
C LEU A 86 2.41 -11.82 -7.26
N LYS A 87 1.80 -11.51 -8.42
CA LYS A 87 0.67 -10.58 -8.49
C LYS A 87 -0.55 -11.07 -7.70
N GLU A 88 -0.84 -12.37 -7.72
CA GLU A 88 -1.93 -12.97 -6.95
C GLU A 88 -1.66 -12.87 -5.43
N GLU A 89 -0.42 -13.12 -5.01
CA GLU A 89 -0.01 -12.99 -3.60
C GLU A 89 -0.05 -11.53 -3.13
N GLU A 90 0.44 -10.58 -3.94
CA GLU A 90 0.34 -9.15 -3.65
C GLU A 90 -1.13 -8.69 -3.53
N ALA A 91 -1.98 -9.10 -4.47
CA ALA A 91 -3.41 -8.79 -4.43
C ALA A 91 -4.10 -9.40 -3.20
N ARG A 92 -3.73 -10.64 -2.83
CA ARG A 92 -4.24 -11.30 -1.63
C ARG A 92 -3.78 -10.57 -0.36
N ARG A 93 -2.51 -10.21 -0.28
CA ARG A 93 -1.96 -9.43 0.84
C ARG A 93 -2.69 -8.10 0.99
N GLN A 94 -2.92 -7.39 -0.12
CA GLN A 94 -3.64 -6.11 -0.12
C GLN A 94 -5.07 -6.27 0.41
N ARG A 95 -5.78 -7.30 -0.04
CA ARG A 95 -7.15 -7.59 0.45
C ARG A 95 -7.16 -7.85 1.96
N LEU A 96 -6.25 -8.69 2.47
CA LEU A 96 -6.16 -8.97 3.90
C LEU A 96 -5.84 -7.71 4.73
N LEU A 97 -5.00 -6.81 4.23
CA LEU A 97 -4.71 -5.54 4.89
C LEU A 97 -5.93 -4.62 4.90
N ASN A 98 -6.69 -4.57 3.80
CA ASN A 98 -7.92 -3.79 3.70
C ASN A 98 -9.00 -4.34 4.67
N GLU A 99 -9.20 -5.65 4.70
CA GLU A 99 -10.11 -6.33 5.64
C GLU A 99 -9.72 -6.04 7.10
N ALA A 100 -8.45 -6.21 7.46
CA ALA A 100 -7.97 -5.93 8.81
C ALA A 100 -8.11 -4.45 9.20
N SER A 101 -8.02 -3.52 8.24
CA SER A 101 -8.23 -2.10 8.48
C SER A 101 -9.72 -1.78 8.65
N ALA A 102 -10.58 -2.39 7.84
CA ALA A 102 -12.04 -2.26 7.97
C ALA A 102 -12.53 -2.83 9.31
N ASP A 103 -12.06 -4.00 9.71
CA ASP A 103 -12.40 -4.64 10.98
C ASP A 103 -11.96 -3.78 12.19
N LEU A 104 -10.75 -3.19 12.11
CA LEU A 104 -10.29 -2.27 13.15
C LEU A 104 -11.22 -1.07 13.26
N LEU A 105 -11.55 -0.41 12.14
CA LEU A 105 -12.43 0.74 12.14
C LEU A 105 -13.84 0.40 12.63
N ALA A 106 -14.37 -0.77 12.26
CA ALA A 106 -15.65 -1.28 12.73
C ALA A 106 -15.65 -1.61 14.24
N SER A 107 -14.50 -1.96 14.81
CA SER A 107 -14.33 -2.23 16.24
C SER A 107 -14.25 -0.97 17.09
N LEU A 108 -14.00 0.21 16.50
CA LEU A 108 -13.94 1.46 17.24
C LEU A 108 -15.34 1.89 17.70
N PRO A 109 -15.48 2.38 18.94
CA PRO A 109 -16.77 2.88 19.43
C PRO A 109 -17.26 4.08 18.60
N SER A 110 -18.56 4.13 18.37
CA SER A 110 -19.22 5.18 17.58
C SER A 110 -19.40 6.50 18.35
N MET A 111 -19.95 7.50 17.65
CA MET A 111 -20.35 8.78 18.22
C MET A 111 -21.35 8.64 19.38
N GLU A 112 -22.21 7.62 19.40
CA GLU A 112 -23.15 7.38 20.50
C GLU A 112 -22.41 6.97 21.77
N HIS A 113 -21.52 6.00 21.67
CA HIS A 113 -20.66 5.58 22.79
C HIS A 113 -19.76 6.72 23.27
N PHE A 114 -19.30 7.59 22.36
CA PHE A 114 -18.58 8.79 22.73
C PHE A 114 -19.39 9.71 23.63
N ARG A 115 -20.66 9.98 23.29
CA ARG A 115 -21.53 10.87 24.11
C ARG A 115 -21.71 10.35 25.52
N ASP A 116 -21.99 9.07 25.65
CA ASP A 116 -22.19 8.44 26.96
C ASP A 116 -20.92 8.50 27.80
N ARG A 117 -19.78 8.16 27.19
CA ARG A 117 -18.49 8.22 27.86
C ARG A 117 -18.10 9.64 28.23
N LEU A 118 -18.25 10.60 27.31
CA LEU A 118 -17.96 12.00 27.55
C LEU A 118 -18.77 12.55 28.73
N ALA A 119 -20.07 12.27 28.77
CA ALA A 119 -20.93 12.71 29.87
C ALA A 119 -20.49 12.12 31.22
N MET A 120 -20.06 10.87 31.25
CA MET A 120 -19.56 10.20 32.45
C MET A 120 -18.22 10.79 32.90
N GLU A 121 -17.25 10.91 32.01
CA GLU A 121 -15.91 11.44 32.33
C GLU A 121 -15.99 12.94 32.68
N PHE A 122 -16.88 13.71 32.06
CA PHE A 122 -17.11 15.09 32.40
C PHE A 122 -17.64 15.24 33.85
N ARG A 123 -18.65 14.43 34.23
CA ARG A 123 -19.15 14.41 35.63
C ARG A 123 -18.06 14.04 36.61
N ARG A 124 -17.23 13.05 36.26
CA ARG A 124 -16.11 12.61 37.08
C ARG A 124 -15.08 13.74 37.24
N ALA A 125 -14.70 14.40 36.16
CA ALA A 125 -13.76 15.51 36.16
C ALA A 125 -14.30 16.70 36.97
N ALA A 126 -15.54 17.10 36.76
CA ALA A 126 -16.19 18.19 37.49
C ALA A 126 -16.26 17.91 39.01
N ASN A 127 -16.65 16.67 39.41
CA ASN A 127 -16.74 16.31 40.81
C ASN A 127 -15.37 16.21 41.51
N ALA A 128 -14.36 15.76 40.78
CA ALA A 128 -13.01 15.58 41.32
C ALA A 128 -12.10 16.84 41.10
N GLN A 129 -12.63 17.90 40.50
CA GLN A 129 -11.87 19.09 40.09
C GLN A 129 -10.67 18.75 39.21
N LEU A 130 -10.81 17.77 38.31
CA LEU A 130 -9.82 17.33 37.38
C LEU A 130 -10.10 17.94 36.00
N SER A 131 -9.06 18.03 35.16
CA SER A 131 -9.19 18.45 33.78
C SER A 131 -9.67 17.30 32.88
N LEU A 132 -10.28 17.65 31.78
CA LEU A 132 -10.69 16.72 30.72
C LEU A 132 -10.40 17.37 29.37
N SER A 133 -9.65 16.69 28.51
CA SER A 133 -9.37 17.18 27.17
C SER A 133 -9.99 16.26 26.12
N LEU A 134 -10.50 16.86 25.05
CA LEU A 134 -10.99 16.18 23.85
C LEU A 134 -10.13 16.61 22.67
N VAL A 135 -9.49 15.67 22.02
CA VAL A 135 -8.75 15.90 20.76
C VAL A 135 -9.55 15.32 19.61
N MET A 136 -9.85 16.15 18.64
CA MET A 136 -10.53 15.77 17.41
C MET A 136 -9.52 15.69 16.28
N VAL A 137 -9.60 14.62 15.49
CA VAL A 137 -8.64 14.34 14.41
C VAL A 137 -9.41 14.09 13.12
N ARG A 138 -9.09 14.85 12.08
CA ARG A 138 -9.59 14.64 10.71
C ARG A 138 -8.47 14.15 9.84
N ILE A 139 -8.71 13.05 9.16
CA ILE A 139 -7.82 12.44 8.18
C ILE A 139 -8.41 12.70 6.79
N THR A 140 -7.67 13.38 5.94
CA THR A 140 -8.05 13.64 4.55
C THR A 140 -7.14 12.80 3.66
N PRO A 141 -7.68 11.80 2.93
CA PRO A 141 -6.91 11.02 1.97
C PRO A 141 -6.31 11.92 0.89
N ALA A 142 -5.16 11.53 0.36
CA ALA A 142 -4.57 12.22 -0.78
C ALA A 142 -5.41 11.98 -2.05
N ASP A 143 -5.53 12.99 -2.92
CA ASP A 143 -6.36 12.95 -4.15
C ASP A 143 -6.04 11.78 -5.08
N ARG A 144 -4.84 11.23 -4.99
CA ARG A 144 -4.41 10.04 -5.75
C ARG A 144 -5.03 8.72 -5.28
N LEU A 145 -5.60 8.68 -4.07
CA LEU A 145 -6.29 7.50 -3.54
C LEU A 145 -7.74 7.55 -4.02
N THR A 146 -8.02 6.87 -5.11
CA THR A 146 -9.37 6.81 -5.72
C THR A 146 -10.10 5.52 -5.35
N ASP A 147 -9.38 4.47 -4.96
CA ASP A 147 -9.98 3.20 -4.55
C ASP A 147 -10.47 3.27 -3.10
N SER A 148 -11.70 2.81 -2.87
CA SER A 148 -12.30 2.77 -1.54
C SER A 148 -11.53 1.90 -0.55
N GLY A 149 -10.89 0.83 -1.03
CA GLY A 149 -10.04 -0.04 -0.22
C GLY A 149 -8.79 0.67 0.28
N ASP A 150 -8.12 1.44 -0.58
CA ASP A 150 -6.93 2.22 -0.23
C ASP A 150 -7.27 3.35 0.77
N ILE A 151 -8.44 3.98 0.61
CA ILE A 151 -8.95 4.99 1.55
C ILE A 151 -9.21 4.35 2.91
N THR A 152 -9.89 3.20 2.95
CA THR A 152 -10.16 2.45 4.19
C THR A 152 -8.86 2.05 4.89
N MET A 153 -7.87 1.60 4.12
CA MET A 153 -6.55 1.26 4.65
C MET A 153 -5.84 2.49 5.24
N ALA A 154 -5.92 3.65 4.58
CA ALA A 154 -5.35 4.89 5.08
C ALA A 154 -5.98 5.31 6.43
N TYR A 155 -7.29 5.20 6.57
CA TYR A 155 -7.98 5.44 7.85
C TYR A 155 -7.61 4.41 8.92
N GLY A 156 -7.48 3.13 8.56
CA GLY A 156 -7.05 2.07 9.47
C GLY A 156 -5.62 2.27 9.96
N ASP A 157 -4.71 2.68 9.09
CA ASP A 157 -3.33 2.98 9.47
C ASP A 157 -3.24 4.21 10.38
N ALA A 158 -4.05 5.25 10.12
CA ALA A 158 -4.17 6.41 10.99
C ALA A 158 -4.71 6.01 12.37
N ALA A 159 -5.77 5.19 12.44
CA ALA A 159 -6.31 4.69 13.70
C ALA A 159 -5.27 3.87 14.49
N LYS A 160 -4.55 2.96 13.84
CA LYS A 160 -3.44 2.20 14.47
C LYS A 160 -2.35 3.10 15.01
N ALA A 161 -1.98 4.15 14.26
CA ALA A 161 -0.96 5.11 14.69
C ALA A 161 -1.40 5.87 15.95
N MET A 162 -2.67 6.31 15.99
CA MET A 162 -3.24 6.98 17.15
C MET A 162 -3.29 6.05 18.38
N ILE A 163 -3.84 4.85 18.25
CA ILE A 163 -3.95 3.87 19.33
C ILE A 163 -2.59 3.59 19.99
N ARG A 164 -1.53 3.46 19.19
CA ARG A 164 -0.17 3.23 19.68
C ARG A 164 0.41 4.40 20.51
N LYS A 165 -0.14 5.60 20.34
CA LYS A 165 0.32 6.81 21.03
C LYS A 165 -0.55 7.18 22.24
N LEU A 166 -1.70 6.54 22.42
CA LEU A 166 -2.60 6.74 23.53
C LEU A 166 -2.22 5.88 24.74
N ARG A 167 -2.66 6.32 25.92
CA ARG A 167 -2.51 5.59 27.17
C ARG A 167 -3.71 4.67 27.39
N GLY A 168 -3.63 3.73 28.33
CA GLY A 168 -4.73 2.83 28.66
C GLY A 168 -6.00 3.51 29.18
N GLU A 169 -5.88 4.73 29.72
CA GLU A 169 -6.99 5.54 30.21
C GLU A 169 -7.64 6.39 29.11
N ASP A 170 -6.89 6.66 28.03
CA ASP A 170 -7.38 7.42 26.90
C ASP A 170 -8.33 6.55 26.06
N SER A 171 -9.33 7.16 25.46
CA SER A 171 -10.32 6.45 24.64
C SER A 171 -10.45 7.09 23.28
N ILE A 172 -10.43 6.27 22.23
CA ILE A 172 -10.60 6.70 20.84
C ILE A 172 -11.98 6.29 20.32
N TYR A 173 -12.58 7.14 19.51
CA TYR A 173 -13.91 6.98 18.92
C TYR A 173 -13.86 7.30 17.44
N LEU A 174 -14.63 6.58 16.64
CA LEU A 174 -14.85 6.88 15.24
C LEU A 174 -16.20 7.61 15.10
N PHE A 175 -16.16 8.90 14.78
CA PHE A 175 -17.38 9.68 14.56
C PHE A 175 -17.97 9.38 13.20
N ARG A 176 -17.12 9.27 12.20
CA ARG A 176 -17.39 8.87 10.81
C ARG A 176 -16.08 8.55 10.08
N PRO A 177 -16.13 8.01 8.85
CA PRO A 177 -14.93 7.73 8.07
C PRO A 177 -13.97 8.94 8.03
N GLY A 178 -12.75 8.74 8.52
CA GLY A 178 -11.72 9.78 8.58
C GLY A 178 -11.86 10.81 9.69
N VAL A 179 -12.86 10.74 10.58
CA VAL A 179 -13.00 11.68 11.71
C VAL A 179 -13.05 10.92 13.02
N PHE A 180 -12.09 11.21 13.88
CA PHE A 180 -11.89 10.54 15.16
C PHE A 180 -11.99 11.53 16.31
N GLY A 181 -12.45 11.06 17.47
CA GLY A 181 -12.39 11.78 18.74
C GLY A 181 -11.57 11.00 19.75
N VAL A 182 -10.72 11.69 20.50
CA VAL A 182 -9.90 11.11 21.57
C VAL A 182 -10.21 11.82 22.86
N VAL A 183 -10.72 11.08 23.84
CA VAL A 183 -11.01 11.58 25.19
C VAL A 183 -9.81 11.30 26.08
N LEU A 184 -9.31 12.34 26.75
CA LEU A 184 -8.10 12.35 27.57
C LEU A 184 -8.47 12.75 29.01
N PRO A 185 -8.84 11.80 29.88
CA PRO A 185 -9.19 12.08 31.26
C PRO A 185 -7.97 12.56 32.08
N GLY A 186 -8.16 13.58 32.91
CA GLY A 186 -7.11 14.12 33.78
C GLY A 186 -5.99 14.89 33.07
N VAL A 187 -6.17 15.22 31.79
CA VAL A 187 -5.16 15.94 30.99
C VAL A 187 -5.52 17.42 30.92
N VAL A 188 -4.59 18.27 31.37
CA VAL A 188 -4.70 19.75 31.29
C VAL A 188 -4.35 20.24 29.88
N ALA A 189 -4.80 21.44 29.48
CA ALA A 189 -4.62 22.00 28.13
C ALA A 189 -3.16 21.97 27.64
N VAL A 190 -2.19 22.28 28.49
CA VAL A 190 -0.77 22.25 28.12
C VAL A 190 -0.32 20.84 27.74
N ASN A 191 -0.75 19.84 28.49
CA ASN A 191 -0.43 18.44 28.21
C ASN A 191 -1.22 17.88 27.02
N ALA A 192 -2.43 18.39 26.77
CA ALA A 192 -3.21 18.02 25.57
C ALA A 192 -2.47 18.42 24.29
N ARG A 193 -1.84 19.59 24.24
CA ARG A 193 -1.00 20.01 23.11
C ARG A 193 0.18 19.06 22.88
N LEU A 194 0.84 18.57 23.95
CA LEU A 194 1.90 17.57 23.80
C LEU A 194 1.37 16.23 23.27
N VAL A 195 0.13 15.86 23.61
CA VAL A 195 -0.52 14.68 23.02
C VAL A 195 -0.82 14.92 21.54
N GLU A 196 -1.32 16.10 21.17
CA GLU A 196 -1.54 16.47 19.76
C GLU A 196 -0.26 16.37 18.94
N GLU A 197 0.84 16.96 19.42
CA GLU A 197 2.14 16.89 18.74
C GLU A 197 2.59 15.43 18.53
N ARG A 198 2.43 14.60 19.58
CA ARG A 198 2.76 13.18 19.54
C ARG A 198 1.87 12.40 18.57
N LEU A 199 0.58 12.72 18.51
CA LEU A 199 -0.36 12.15 17.55
C LEU A 199 -0.01 12.60 16.14
N CYS A 200 0.26 13.89 15.93
CA CYS A 200 0.64 14.46 14.64
C CYS A 200 1.91 13.80 14.09
N ALA A 201 2.94 13.66 14.91
CA ALA A 201 4.18 12.96 14.54
C ALA A 201 3.91 11.48 14.20
N GLY A 202 3.05 10.80 14.98
CA GLY A 202 2.66 9.42 14.71
C GLY A 202 1.89 9.25 13.40
N LEU A 203 0.97 10.17 13.11
CA LEU A 203 0.20 10.21 11.87
C LEU A 203 1.07 10.54 10.65
N ALA A 204 1.99 11.49 10.79
CA ALA A 204 2.95 11.80 9.73
C ALA A 204 3.82 10.59 9.38
N ALA A 205 4.35 9.89 10.38
CA ALA A 205 5.11 8.65 10.18
C ALA A 205 4.27 7.53 9.53
N ALA A 206 2.99 7.42 9.89
CA ALA A 206 2.08 6.43 9.30
C ALA A 206 1.68 6.78 7.85
N SER A 207 1.65 8.07 7.50
CA SER A 207 1.38 8.53 6.14
C SER A 207 2.48 8.17 5.15
N GLY A 208 3.73 8.02 5.62
CA GLY A 208 4.90 7.60 4.84
C GLY A 208 5.58 8.75 4.09
N ASP A 209 6.70 8.45 3.38
CA ASP A 209 7.51 9.43 2.65
C ASP A 209 6.72 10.14 1.54
N VAL A 210 5.82 9.40 0.88
CA VAL A 210 4.84 9.97 -0.05
C VAL A 210 3.50 10.01 0.69
N PRO A 211 3.04 11.20 1.13
CA PRO A 211 1.88 11.30 2.01
C PRO A 211 0.63 10.66 1.41
N ARG A 212 0.10 9.62 2.08
CA ARG A 212 -1.16 8.96 1.68
C ARG A 212 -2.38 9.70 2.22
N PHE A 213 -2.20 10.46 3.29
CA PHE A 213 -3.23 11.30 3.89
C PHE A 213 -2.59 12.48 4.61
N THR A 214 -3.38 13.50 4.84
CA THR A 214 -3.07 14.63 5.73
C THR A 214 -3.94 14.54 6.98
N SER A 215 -3.46 15.09 8.11
CA SER A 215 -4.20 15.12 9.36
C SER A 215 -4.37 16.55 9.85
N HIS A 216 -5.57 16.84 10.36
CA HIS A 216 -5.89 18.10 11.04
C HIS A 216 -6.40 17.77 12.43
N LEU A 217 -5.83 18.42 13.45
CA LEU A 217 -6.14 18.19 14.84
C LEU A 217 -6.64 19.47 15.48
N GLU A 218 -7.66 19.34 16.33
CA GLU A 218 -8.15 20.41 17.21
C GLU A 218 -8.42 19.82 18.58
N SER A 219 -8.16 20.59 19.64
CA SER A 219 -8.52 20.16 21.01
C SER A 219 -9.47 21.14 21.67
N VAL A 220 -10.21 20.63 22.64
CA VAL A 220 -11.11 21.40 23.50
C VAL A 220 -10.92 20.93 24.94
N ASN A 221 -10.69 21.87 25.86
CA ASN A 221 -10.24 21.60 27.20
C ASN A 221 -11.22 22.11 28.26
N PHE A 222 -11.54 21.25 29.24
CA PHE A 222 -12.25 21.61 30.46
C PHE A 222 -11.26 21.68 31.63
N PRO A 223 -11.32 22.68 32.49
CA PRO A 223 -12.32 23.78 32.55
C PRO A 223 -11.94 25.03 31.74
N GLU A 224 -10.76 25.07 31.06
CA GLU A 224 -10.18 26.31 30.52
C GLU A 224 -11.02 26.91 29.37
N GLU A 225 -11.54 26.07 28.46
CA GLU A 225 -12.22 26.54 27.24
C GLU A 225 -13.73 26.27 27.27
N VAL A 226 -14.17 25.24 27.98
CA VAL A 226 -15.57 24.83 28.07
C VAL A 226 -16.02 24.55 29.49
N ALA A 227 -17.28 24.84 29.78
CA ALA A 227 -17.87 24.66 31.10
C ALA A 227 -18.86 23.48 31.18
N SER A 228 -19.19 22.82 30.06
CA SER A 228 -20.16 21.73 30.02
C SER A 228 -19.83 20.64 29.00
N ALA A 229 -20.26 19.41 29.28
CA ALA A 229 -20.16 18.29 28.34
C ALA A 229 -20.84 18.59 27.01
N HIS A 230 -21.95 19.32 27.05
CA HIS A 230 -22.68 19.72 25.83
C HIS A 230 -21.85 20.63 24.93
N GLN A 231 -21.04 21.54 25.49
CA GLN A 231 -20.14 22.39 24.70
C GLN A 231 -19.03 21.55 24.04
N MET A 232 -18.45 20.56 24.72
CA MET A 232 -17.50 19.61 24.12
C MET A 232 -18.15 18.78 23.01
N GLU A 233 -19.35 18.27 23.23
CA GLU A 233 -20.11 17.54 22.22
C GLU A 233 -20.42 18.41 20.99
N LYS A 234 -20.82 19.66 21.22
CA LYS A 234 -21.06 20.63 20.15
C LYS A 234 -19.80 20.92 19.33
N ALA A 235 -18.65 21.06 19.98
CA ALA A 235 -17.37 21.21 19.29
C ALA A 235 -17.07 19.98 18.42
N ALA A 236 -17.27 18.76 18.94
CA ALA A 236 -17.08 17.53 18.17
C ALA A 236 -18.00 17.46 16.94
N LYS A 237 -19.25 17.87 17.07
CA LYS A 237 -20.19 17.94 15.95
C LYS A 237 -19.79 18.97 14.90
N LEU A 238 -19.34 20.16 15.32
CA LEU A 238 -18.89 21.21 14.41
C LEU A 238 -17.61 20.82 13.66
N PHE A 239 -16.70 20.14 14.32
CA PHE A 239 -15.50 19.58 13.69
C PHE A 239 -15.82 18.53 12.62
N SER A 240 -17.01 17.90 12.72
CA SER A 240 -17.51 16.85 11.85
C SER A 240 -18.78 17.29 11.08
N PRO A 241 -18.75 18.31 10.19
CA PRO A 241 -19.92 18.74 9.44
C PRO A 241 -20.43 17.64 8.51
N GLU A 242 -21.76 17.47 8.43
CA GLU A 242 -22.41 16.39 7.68
C GLU A 242 -22.31 16.49 6.15
N GLU A 243 -21.83 17.61 5.60
CA GLU A 243 -21.92 17.95 4.18
C GLU A 243 -20.99 17.17 3.23
N PHE A 244 -20.03 16.38 3.71
CA PHE A 244 -19.13 15.65 2.82
C PHE A 244 -19.58 14.24 2.41
N THR A 245 -20.74 13.77 2.84
CA THR A 245 -21.19 12.38 2.60
C THR A 245 -21.82 12.17 1.21
N GLN A 246 -22.13 13.21 0.44
CA GLN A 246 -22.84 13.08 -0.85
C GLN A 246 -21.96 12.94 -2.09
N LYS A 247 -20.62 13.08 -2.00
CA LYS A 247 -19.75 12.99 -3.18
C LYS A 247 -19.02 11.65 -3.37
N ALA A 248 -19.18 10.70 -2.45
CA ALA A 248 -18.52 9.39 -2.51
C ALA A 248 -19.43 8.23 -2.95
N VAL A 249 -20.70 8.50 -3.29
CA VAL A 249 -21.68 7.49 -3.78
C VAL A 249 -22.43 8.08 -4.97
N ALA A 250 -21.72 8.38 -6.04
CA ALA A 250 -22.29 8.62 -7.37
C ALA A 250 -21.34 8.10 -8.46
#